data_6df7879f31fd7269c4d8c27d9886c210
#
_entry.id   6df7879f31fd7269c4d8c27d9886c210
#
_cell.length_a   1.000
_cell.length_b   1.000
_cell.length_c   1.000
_cell.angle_alpha   90.00
_cell.angle_beta   90.00
_cell.angle_gamma   90.00
#
_symmetry.space_group_name_H-M   'P 1'
#
loop_
_entity.id
_entity.type
_entity.pdbx_description
1 polymer ?
#
loop_
_entity_poly.entity_id
_entity_poly.type
_entity_poly.pdbx_seq_one_letter_code
_entity_poly.pdbx_strand_id
1 'polypeptide(L)'
;MLFEQFQHPNGQIPAYEWEFSDLNPPVHPWAVWRVYNMDRVRSGVADRAFLERCFHKLLINFAWWINKVDSRGNNVFEGGFLGLDNITLFDRSEKLPGGAVLEQSDATGWMGQFCLNMMRIALELAKENNTYESLATKFFQHYVYIGAAMKRQGGRDHDLWDDTDGFFYDVLRYPDGHFEKIRVRSMVGLIPLYAVERLETDWLKQFPEFSSTLNWFMNNRTELVDRCISRIKTPEGETLAMTIVDRNQLERMLQWLCDKDEFLSDFGLRSLSRAHLEHPFRLGNNEVGYEPGEADCKIKGGNSNWRGPIWFPTAFLMIESLRKLAKAHGNDLTVTDKDGKTWTIEDIAREHANRLIAVFTRDADGRRPEYGNIEKFQTDPHWRDYLTFHEYFHGDTGVGLGASHQTGWTGLVASLIDEWRSH
;
A
#
# COMPACT_ATOMS: atom_id res chain seq x y z
N MET A 1 18.97 -6.65 -2.65
CA MET A 1 17.97 -7.59 -2.12
C MET A 1 17.66 -8.75 -3.05
N LEU A 2 17.59 -8.56 -4.37
CA LEU A 2 17.27 -9.65 -5.31
C LEU A 2 18.49 -10.49 -5.75
N PHE A 3 19.61 -10.42 -5.05
CA PHE A 3 20.73 -11.31 -5.28
C PHE A 3 20.55 -12.61 -4.50
N GLU A 4 21.06 -13.72 -5.04
CA GLU A 4 20.93 -15.06 -4.47
C GLU A 4 21.39 -15.14 -3.02
N GLN A 5 22.44 -14.42 -2.67
CA GLN A 5 23.00 -14.41 -1.32
C GLN A 5 22.10 -13.81 -0.23
N PHE A 6 21.08 -13.05 -0.62
CA PHE A 6 20.14 -12.41 0.31
C PHE A 6 18.74 -13.05 0.30
N GLN A 7 18.51 -14.05 -0.52
CA GLN A 7 17.25 -14.75 -0.62
C GLN A 7 17.43 -16.20 -0.15
N HIS A 8 16.57 -16.66 0.74
CA HIS A 8 16.54 -18.06 1.13
C HIS A 8 16.23 -18.95 -0.11
N PRO A 9 16.80 -20.17 -0.23
CA PRO A 9 16.53 -21.06 -1.35
C PRO A 9 15.05 -21.37 -1.61
N ASN A 10 14.19 -21.28 -0.57
CA ASN A 10 12.74 -21.44 -0.72
C ASN A 10 12.03 -20.20 -1.30
N GLY A 11 12.74 -19.09 -1.52
CA GLY A 11 12.20 -17.86 -2.05
C GLY A 11 11.90 -16.76 -1.04
N GLN A 12 12.00 -17.02 0.24
CA GLN A 12 11.79 -15.98 1.27
C GLN A 12 12.88 -14.91 1.19
N ILE A 13 12.46 -13.65 1.25
CA ILE A 13 13.35 -12.51 1.44
C ILE A 13 13.35 -12.19 2.93
N PRO A 14 14.51 -12.08 3.58
CA PRO A 14 14.57 -11.80 5.01
C PRO A 14 14.08 -10.38 5.33
N ALA A 15 13.53 -10.20 6.52
CA ALA A 15 13.08 -8.91 7.00
C ALA A 15 14.24 -7.92 7.13
N TYR A 16 15.35 -8.36 7.68
CA TYR A 16 16.66 -7.72 7.73
C TYR A 16 17.73 -8.82 7.64
N GLU A 17 18.99 -8.48 7.75
CA GLU A 17 20.09 -9.40 7.45
C GLU A 17 19.96 -10.74 8.22
N TRP A 18 19.71 -11.81 7.46
CA TRP A 18 19.54 -13.20 7.93
C TRP A 18 18.39 -13.44 8.92
N GLU A 19 17.43 -12.50 9.03
CA GLU A 19 16.23 -12.66 9.85
C GLU A 19 15.05 -13.12 9.01
N PHE A 20 14.56 -14.32 9.26
CA PHE A 20 13.49 -14.98 8.52
C PHE A 20 12.21 -15.23 9.36
N SER A 21 12.18 -14.83 10.63
CA SER A 21 10.99 -14.97 11.46
C SER A 21 9.97 -13.88 11.20
N ASP A 22 10.43 -12.69 10.78
CA ASP A 22 9.57 -11.56 10.45
C ASP A 22 9.39 -11.38 8.94
N LEU A 23 8.31 -10.73 8.57
CA LEU A 23 7.99 -10.41 7.18
C LEU A 23 7.87 -8.90 7.01
N ASN A 24 8.50 -8.40 5.96
CA ASN A 24 8.33 -7.04 5.47
C ASN A 24 7.40 -6.99 4.25
N PRO A 25 6.78 -5.85 3.96
CA PRO A 25 5.92 -5.68 2.78
C PRO A 25 6.62 -6.09 1.48
N PRO A 26 5.98 -6.84 0.59
CA PRO A 26 6.58 -7.26 -0.68
C PRO A 26 6.56 -6.13 -1.73
N VAL A 27 7.25 -5.04 -1.47
CA VAL A 27 7.32 -3.84 -2.35
C VAL A 27 8.25 -4.01 -3.56
N HIS A 28 9.01 -5.09 -3.61
CA HIS A 28 10.08 -5.30 -4.58
C HIS A 28 9.60 -5.26 -6.05
N PRO A 29 8.47 -5.85 -6.46
CA PRO A 29 8.02 -5.80 -7.85
C PRO A 29 7.65 -4.38 -8.28
N TRP A 30 7.03 -3.59 -7.40
CA TRP A 30 6.79 -2.17 -7.63
C TRP A 30 8.10 -1.40 -7.83
N ALA A 31 9.09 -1.63 -6.96
CA ALA A 31 10.38 -0.97 -7.05
C ALA A 31 11.13 -1.33 -8.35
N VAL A 32 11.13 -2.61 -8.75
CA VAL A 32 11.72 -3.06 -10.02
C VAL A 32 11.06 -2.38 -11.21
N TRP A 33 9.72 -2.34 -11.24
CA TRP A 33 8.97 -1.69 -12.32
C TRP A 33 9.25 -0.19 -12.37
N ARG A 34 9.32 0.48 -11.22
CA ARG A 34 9.64 1.91 -11.15
C ARG A 34 11.05 2.20 -11.65
N VAL A 35 12.05 1.48 -11.16
CA VAL A 35 13.47 1.65 -11.57
C VAL A 35 13.63 1.41 -13.08
N TYR A 36 13.03 0.35 -13.61
CA TYR A 36 13.02 0.07 -15.05
C TYR A 36 12.46 1.24 -15.87
N ASN A 37 11.34 1.82 -15.46
CA ASN A 37 10.75 2.94 -16.19
C ASN A 37 11.55 4.24 -16.02
N MET A 38 12.07 4.52 -14.84
CA MET A 38 12.93 5.70 -14.62
C MET A 38 14.19 5.63 -15.46
N ASP A 39 14.85 4.47 -15.52
CA ASP A 39 16.04 4.29 -16.33
C ASP A 39 15.72 4.40 -17.83
N ARG A 40 14.61 3.80 -18.27
CA ARG A 40 14.13 3.94 -19.66
C ARG A 40 13.90 5.40 -20.06
N VAL A 41 13.31 6.20 -19.19
CA VAL A 41 13.08 7.64 -19.48
C VAL A 41 14.40 8.39 -19.53
N ARG A 42 15.32 8.10 -18.61
CA ARG A 42 16.61 8.78 -18.50
C ARG A 42 17.59 8.41 -19.64
N SER A 43 17.68 7.12 -19.95
CA SER A 43 18.64 6.59 -20.94
C SER A 43 18.09 6.53 -22.36
N GLY A 44 16.76 6.59 -22.54
CA GLY A 44 16.08 6.34 -23.80
C GLY A 44 16.04 4.86 -24.21
N VAL A 45 16.57 3.94 -23.39
CA VAL A 45 16.68 2.51 -23.67
C VAL A 45 15.98 1.70 -22.56
N ALA A 46 15.15 0.75 -22.96
CA ALA A 46 14.52 -0.19 -22.04
C ALA A 46 15.48 -1.37 -21.74
N ASP A 47 16.00 -1.43 -20.51
CA ASP A 47 16.85 -2.57 -20.08
C ASP A 47 15.99 -3.80 -19.77
N ARG A 48 15.60 -4.48 -20.84
CA ARG A 48 14.85 -5.73 -20.75
C ARG A 48 15.58 -6.82 -19.96
N ALA A 49 16.90 -6.92 -20.10
CA ALA A 49 17.67 -7.94 -19.41
C ALA A 49 17.66 -7.73 -17.88
N PHE A 50 17.68 -6.46 -17.43
CA PHE A 50 17.46 -6.13 -16.02
C PHE A 50 16.07 -6.58 -15.57
N LEU A 51 15.03 -6.23 -16.33
CA LEU A 51 13.64 -6.55 -15.98
C LEU A 51 13.43 -8.06 -15.86
N GLU A 52 13.94 -8.84 -16.82
CA GLU A 52 13.83 -10.29 -16.87
C GLU A 52 14.57 -10.97 -15.71
N ARG A 53 15.81 -10.56 -15.43
CA ARG A 53 16.55 -11.07 -14.26
C ARG A 53 15.82 -10.81 -12.96
N CYS A 54 15.31 -9.61 -12.76
CA CYS A 54 14.53 -9.27 -11.56
C CYS A 54 13.24 -10.09 -11.50
N PHE A 55 12.53 -10.24 -12.61
CA PHE A 55 11.29 -11.02 -12.68
C PHE A 55 11.48 -12.46 -12.21
N HIS A 56 12.54 -13.14 -12.64
CA HIS A 56 12.81 -14.51 -12.23
C HIS A 56 13.03 -14.64 -10.72
N LYS A 57 13.73 -13.69 -10.10
CA LYS A 57 13.92 -13.67 -8.64
C LYS A 57 12.61 -13.40 -7.89
N LEU A 58 11.84 -12.46 -8.39
CA LEU A 58 10.53 -12.12 -7.83
C LEU A 58 9.54 -13.28 -7.96
N LEU A 59 9.61 -14.07 -9.04
CA LEU A 59 8.76 -15.24 -9.24
C LEU A 59 8.96 -16.29 -8.14
N ILE A 60 10.21 -16.53 -7.73
CA ILE A 60 10.53 -17.44 -6.63
C ILE A 60 9.97 -16.90 -5.31
N ASN A 61 10.13 -15.61 -5.05
CA ASN A 61 9.56 -14.96 -3.86
C ASN A 61 8.04 -14.98 -3.86
N PHE A 62 7.41 -14.72 -5.01
CA PHE A 62 5.96 -14.82 -5.16
C PHE A 62 5.44 -16.23 -4.84
N ALA A 63 6.12 -17.27 -5.35
CA ALA A 63 5.75 -18.65 -5.08
C ALA A 63 5.85 -18.98 -3.57
N TRP A 64 6.87 -18.46 -2.89
CA TRP A 64 6.99 -18.60 -1.44
C TRP A 64 5.80 -17.98 -0.70
N TRP A 65 5.42 -16.74 -1.06
CA TRP A 65 4.29 -16.05 -0.44
C TRP A 65 2.98 -16.82 -0.60
N ILE A 66 2.65 -17.23 -1.81
CA ILE A 66 1.41 -17.99 -2.11
C ILE A 66 1.34 -19.31 -1.34
N ASN A 67 2.47 -20.02 -1.19
CA ASN A 67 2.49 -21.34 -0.57
C ASN A 67 2.70 -21.32 0.95
N LYS A 68 3.19 -20.22 1.50
CA LYS A 68 3.60 -20.16 2.91
C LYS A 68 2.69 -19.32 3.78
N VAL A 69 2.11 -18.24 3.26
CA VAL A 69 1.41 -17.23 4.06
C VAL A 69 -0.12 -17.32 3.99
N ASP A 70 -0.65 -18.22 3.16
CA ASP A 70 -2.06 -18.61 3.16
C ASP A 70 -2.19 -20.10 3.52
N SER A 71 -2.26 -20.38 4.81
CA SER A 71 -2.25 -21.74 5.35
C SER A 71 -3.45 -22.59 4.94
N ARG A 72 -4.55 -21.96 4.46
CA ARG A 72 -5.80 -22.63 4.08
C ARG A 72 -6.10 -22.57 2.58
N GLY A 73 -5.31 -21.86 1.79
CA GLY A 73 -5.56 -21.65 0.36
C GLY A 73 -6.81 -20.82 0.08
N ASN A 74 -7.22 -19.96 1.02
CA ASN A 74 -8.41 -19.10 0.90
C ASN A 74 -8.12 -17.77 0.22
N ASN A 75 -6.86 -17.49 -0.11
CA ASN A 75 -6.37 -16.23 -0.67
C ASN A 75 -6.60 -15.00 0.26
N VAL A 76 -6.64 -15.23 1.58
CA VAL A 76 -6.62 -14.21 2.63
C VAL A 76 -5.40 -14.48 3.50
N PHE A 77 -4.43 -13.59 3.47
CA PHE A 77 -3.09 -13.85 3.96
C PHE A 77 -2.93 -13.56 5.46
N GLU A 78 -2.14 -14.40 6.10
CA GLU A 78 -1.76 -14.37 7.52
C GLU A 78 -0.29 -13.94 7.57
N GLY A 79 0.02 -12.71 7.11
CA GLY A 79 1.39 -12.28 6.83
C GLY A 79 2.28 -12.04 8.06
N GLY A 80 1.70 -11.87 9.22
CA GLY A 80 2.47 -11.54 10.44
C GLY A 80 2.83 -10.06 10.54
N PHE A 81 4.11 -9.74 10.80
CA PHE A 81 4.52 -8.39 11.18
C PHE A 81 4.33 -7.31 10.09
N LEU A 82 4.85 -7.50 8.88
CA LEU A 82 4.76 -6.60 7.72
C LEU A 82 5.22 -5.15 7.96
N GLY A 83 6.17 -4.96 8.90
CA GLY A 83 6.87 -3.69 9.09
C GLY A 83 6.08 -2.57 9.77
N LEU A 84 4.94 -2.85 10.41
CA LEU A 84 4.10 -1.86 11.07
C LEU A 84 4.23 -1.96 12.60
N ASP A 85 5.26 -1.35 13.15
CA ASP A 85 5.54 -1.38 14.59
C ASP A 85 4.37 -0.81 15.42
N ASN A 86 3.97 -1.54 16.43
CA ASN A 86 2.93 -1.15 17.38
C ASN A 86 1.52 -0.89 16.82
N ILE A 87 1.25 -1.17 15.53
CA ILE A 87 0.01 -0.77 14.83
C ILE A 87 -1.29 -1.31 15.45
N THR A 88 -1.22 -2.39 16.20
CA THR A 88 -2.39 -3.08 16.76
C THR A 88 -2.24 -3.43 18.23
N LEU A 89 -3.12 -4.31 18.75
CA LEU A 89 -3.23 -4.70 20.15
C LEU A 89 -2.19 -5.74 20.61
N PHE A 90 -1.57 -6.44 19.68
CA PHE A 90 -0.67 -7.57 19.94
C PHE A 90 0.45 -7.63 18.92
N ASP A 91 1.52 -8.34 19.22
CA ASP A 91 2.58 -8.62 18.26
C ASP A 91 2.04 -9.57 17.17
N ARG A 92 1.98 -9.08 15.94
CA ARG A 92 1.43 -9.81 14.78
C ARG A 92 2.32 -10.96 14.32
N SER A 93 3.57 -11.03 14.77
CA SER A 93 4.49 -12.14 14.50
C SER A 93 4.38 -13.28 15.49
N GLU A 94 3.75 -13.05 16.65
CA GLU A 94 3.59 -14.05 17.71
C GLU A 94 2.37 -14.93 17.50
N LYS A 95 2.39 -16.12 18.12
CA LYS A 95 1.21 -17.00 18.16
C LYS A 95 0.14 -16.39 19.05
N LEU A 96 -1.05 -16.25 18.51
CA LEU A 96 -2.17 -15.71 19.26
C LEU A 96 -2.76 -16.70 20.26
N PRO A 97 -3.27 -16.22 21.41
CA PRO A 97 -3.90 -17.06 22.42
C PRO A 97 -5.06 -17.91 21.87
N GLY A 98 -5.23 -19.09 22.42
CA GLY A 98 -6.35 -19.99 22.06
C GLY A 98 -6.25 -20.57 20.64
N GLY A 99 -5.11 -20.45 19.96
CA GLY A 99 -4.94 -20.94 18.59
C GLY A 99 -5.67 -20.09 17.55
N ALA A 100 -5.99 -18.87 17.90
CA ALA A 100 -6.58 -17.91 16.95
C ALA A 100 -5.60 -17.57 15.81
N VAL A 101 -6.15 -17.23 14.66
CA VAL A 101 -5.40 -16.82 13.45
C VAL A 101 -5.86 -15.43 13.05
N LEU A 102 -4.90 -14.57 12.71
CA LEU A 102 -5.17 -13.22 12.23
C LEU A 102 -5.17 -13.21 10.70
N GLU A 103 -6.33 -13.03 10.11
CA GLU A 103 -6.49 -12.77 8.68
C GLU A 103 -6.29 -11.27 8.44
N GLN A 104 -5.28 -10.92 7.65
CA GLN A 104 -4.77 -9.56 7.59
C GLN A 104 -5.16 -8.83 6.31
N SER A 105 -5.73 -7.63 6.45
CA SER A 105 -6.09 -6.75 5.34
C SER A 105 -4.87 -6.22 4.60
N ASP A 106 -3.83 -5.82 5.32
CA ASP A 106 -2.59 -5.34 4.71
C ASP A 106 -1.84 -6.46 3.97
N ALA A 107 -1.62 -7.62 4.60
CA ALA A 107 -0.96 -8.75 3.94
C ALA A 107 -1.69 -9.14 2.66
N THR A 108 -3.03 -9.20 2.71
CA THR A 108 -3.85 -9.53 1.54
C THR A 108 -3.81 -8.44 0.49
N GLY A 109 -3.86 -7.17 0.89
CA GLY A 109 -3.69 -6.01 0.00
C GLY A 109 -2.33 -5.98 -0.68
N TRP A 110 -1.25 -6.24 0.07
CA TRP A 110 0.10 -6.37 -0.48
C TRP A 110 0.21 -7.48 -1.52
N MET A 111 -0.42 -8.62 -1.28
CA MET A 111 -0.42 -9.72 -2.25
C MET A 111 -1.21 -9.37 -3.52
N GLY A 112 -2.30 -8.62 -3.40
CA GLY A 112 -3.01 -8.06 -4.55
C GLY A 112 -2.11 -7.14 -5.38
N GLN A 113 -1.37 -6.23 -4.73
CA GLN A 113 -0.39 -5.36 -5.40
C GLN A 113 0.74 -6.15 -6.04
N PHE A 114 1.27 -7.17 -5.35
CA PHE A 114 2.30 -8.05 -5.89
C PHE A 114 1.84 -8.72 -7.19
N CYS A 115 0.63 -9.30 -7.18
CA CYS A 115 0.05 -9.91 -8.38
C CYS A 115 -0.03 -8.93 -9.55
N LEU A 116 -0.55 -7.73 -9.33
CA LEU A 116 -0.71 -6.73 -10.39
C LEU A 116 0.62 -6.23 -10.95
N ASN A 117 1.62 -5.99 -10.09
CA ASN A 117 2.94 -5.57 -10.55
C ASN A 117 3.66 -6.70 -11.32
N MET A 118 3.58 -7.96 -10.86
CA MET A 118 4.14 -9.11 -11.59
C MET A 118 3.45 -9.33 -12.92
N MET A 119 2.13 -9.18 -12.97
CA MET A 119 1.35 -9.23 -14.22
C MET A 119 1.82 -8.15 -15.20
N ARG A 120 2.00 -6.90 -14.74
CA ARG A 120 2.49 -5.79 -15.58
C ARG A 120 3.88 -6.08 -16.13
N ILE A 121 4.80 -6.56 -15.29
CA ILE A 121 6.17 -6.92 -15.72
C ILE A 121 6.12 -8.06 -16.73
N ALA A 122 5.32 -9.11 -16.47
CA ALA A 122 5.17 -10.24 -17.38
C ALA A 122 4.63 -9.81 -18.75
N LEU A 123 3.62 -8.93 -18.79
CA LEU A 123 3.10 -8.39 -20.06
C LEU A 123 4.14 -7.52 -20.80
N GLU A 124 4.97 -6.76 -20.09
CA GLU A 124 6.07 -6.02 -20.72
C GLU A 124 7.09 -6.98 -21.37
N LEU A 125 7.44 -8.07 -20.67
CA LEU A 125 8.32 -9.12 -21.19
C LEU A 125 7.68 -9.91 -22.34
N ALA A 126 6.36 -10.07 -22.33
CA ALA A 126 5.60 -10.77 -23.35
C ALA A 126 5.65 -10.10 -24.74
N LYS A 127 5.96 -8.81 -24.80
CA LYS A 127 6.12 -8.09 -26.07
C LYS A 127 7.15 -8.71 -27.00
N GLU A 128 8.17 -9.38 -26.46
CA GLU A 128 9.22 -10.05 -27.24
C GLU A 128 9.20 -11.58 -27.09
N ASN A 129 8.58 -12.09 -26.02
CA ASN A 129 8.49 -13.53 -25.76
C ASN A 129 7.12 -13.88 -25.18
N ASN A 130 6.22 -14.41 -25.99
CA ASN A 130 4.85 -14.72 -25.63
C ASN A 130 4.70 -15.72 -24.47
N THR A 131 5.74 -16.49 -24.14
CA THR A 131 5.75 -17.38 -22.97
C THR A 131 5.36 -16.65 -21.69
N TYR A 132 5.66 -15.37 -21.58
CA TYR A 132 5.30 -14.54 -20.41
C TYR A 132 3.81 -14.22 -20.31
N GLU A 133 3.01 -14.39 -21.39
CA GLU A 133 1.54 -14.21 -21.31
C GLU A 133 0.88 -15.22 -20.35
N SER A 134 1.37 -16.47 -20.35
CA SER A 134 0.87 -17.51 -19.45
C SER A 134 1.16 -17.18 -17.99
N LEU A 135 2.31 -16.57 -17.69
CA LEU A 135 2.67 -16.09 -16.35
C LEU A 135 1.83 -14.88 -15.95
N ALA A 136 1.62 -13.92 -16.85
CA ALA A 136 0.72 -12.79 -16.62
C ALA A 136 -0.70 -13.27 -16.28
N THR A 137 -1.20 -14.26 -17.01
CA THR A 137 -2.49 -14.93 -16.74
C THR A 137 -2.54 -15.53 -15.35
N LYS A 138 -1.46 -16.16 -14.88
CA LYS A 138 -1.39 -16.75 -13.55
C LYS A 138 -1.49 -15.70 -12.46
N PHE A 139 -0.77 -14.58 -12.58
CA PHE A 139 -0.85 -13.46 -11.63
C PHE A 139 -2.22 -12.82 -11.64
N PHE A 140 -2.84 -12.65 -12.81
CA PHE A 140 -4.21 -12.18 -12.96
C PHE A 140 -5.20 -13.08 -12.20
N GLN A 141 -5.11 -14.40 -12.34
CA GLN A 141 -5.97 -15.34 -11.63
C GLN A 141 -5.82 -15.21 -10.11
N HIS A 142 -4.59 -15.17 -9.59
CA HIS A 142 -4.36 -14.97 -8.17
C HIS A 142 -4.96 -13.64 -7.68
N TYR A 143 -4.77 -12.56 -8.43
CA TYR A 143 -5.36 -11.26 -8.11
C TYR A 143 -6.90 -11.34 -7.98
N VAL A 144 -7.58 -11.98 -8.94
CA VAL A 144 -9.05 -12.11 -8.93
C VAL A 144 -9.51 -12.91 -7.70
N TYR A 145 -8.83 -14.00 -7.36
CA TYR A 145 -9.17 -14.79 -6.17
C TYR A 145 -8.91 -14.02 -4.87
N ILE A 146 -7.84 -13.23 -4.78
CA ILE A 146 -7.57 -12.35 -3.64
C ILE A 146 -8.69 -11.30 -3.49
N GLY A 147 -9.05 -10.62 -4.59
CA GLY A 147 -10.12 -9.63 -4.57
C GLY A 147 -11.48 -10.20 -4.16
N ALA A 148 -11.79 -11.41 -4.61
CA ALA A 148 -12.99 -12.13 -4.20
C ALA A 148 -12.97 -12.52 -2.70
N ALA A 149 -11.83 -13.01 -2.22
CA ALA A 149 -11.66 -13.45 -0.84
C ALA A 149 -11.84 -12.32 0.17
N MET A 150 -11.35 -11.12 -0.13
CA MET A 150 -11.50 -9.95 0.74
C MET A 150 -12.96 -9.49 0.92
N LYS A 151 -13.87 -9.93 0.06
CA LYS A 151 -15.27 -9.47 -0.03
C LYS A 151 -16.31 -10.56 0.22
N ARG A 152 -15.99 -11.59 0.98
CA ARG A 152 -16.88 -12.72 1.29
C ARG A 152 -17.39 -13.48 0.06
N GLN A 153 -16.64 -13.49 -1.01
CA GLN A 153 -16.96 -14.31 -2.18
C GLN A 153 -16.28 -15.68 -2.07
N GLY A 154 -16.92 -16.72 -2.58
CA GLY A 154 -16.37 -18.07 -2.52
C GLY A 154 -16.77 -18.90 -1.29
N GLY A 155 -17.87 -18.55 -0.59
CA GLY A 155 -18.45 -19.37 0.48
C GLY A 155 -17.82 -19.16 1.87
N ARG A 156 -17.16 -18.03 2.09
CA ARG A 156 -16.63 -17.66 3.42
C ARG A 156 -17.73 -17.11 4.32
N ASP A 157 -17.60 -17.33 5.63
CA ASP A 157 -18.55 -16.87 6.64
C ASP A 157 -18.40 -15.38 6.98
N HIS A 158 -17.23 -14.79 6.69
CA HIS A 158 -16.87 -13.41 6.97
C HIS A 158 -16.02 -12.80 5.85
N ASP A 159 -15.88 -11.49 5.88
CA ASP A 159 -15.04 -10.68 5.00
C ASP A 159 -14.13 -9.74 5.80
N LEU A 160 -13.16 -9.13 5.13
CA LEU A 160 -12.32 -8.09 5.72
C LEU A 160 -12.94 -6.71 5.61
N TRP A 161 -13.93 -6.51 4.73
CA TRP A 161 -14.65 -5.27 4.57
C TRP A 161 -15.72 -5.11 5.65
N ASP A 162 -15.88 -3.90 6.17
CA ASP A 162 -16.97 -3.54 7.06
C ASP A 162 -17.91 -2.53 6.38
N ASP A 163 -19.14 -2.96 6.08
CA ASP A 163 -20.13 -2.14 5.39
C ASP A 163 -20.61 -0.95 6.24
N THR A 164 -20.56 -1.06 7.57
CA THR A 164 -20.97 0.02 8.47
C THR A 164 -19.96 1.15 8.42
N ASP A 165 -18.69 0.82 8.64
CA ASP A 165 -17.62 1.81 8.67
C ASP A 165 -17.12 2.20 7.27
N GLY A 166 -17.30 1.34 6.26
CA GLY A 166 -16.74 1.57 4.92
C GLY A 166 -15.22 1.48 4.92
N PHE A 167 -14.70 0.46 5.57
CA PHE A 167 -13.28 0.29 5.79
C PHE A 167 -12.91 -1.19 5.84
N PHE A 168 -11.63 -1.53 5.54
CA PHE A 168 -11.11 -2.88 5.73
C PHE A 168 -10.51 -3.03 7.12
N TYR A 169 -10.72 -4.19 7.71
CA TYR A 169 -10.18 -4.56 9.01
C TYR A 169 -9.54 -5.93 8.99
N ASP A 170 -8.58 -6.15 9.86
CA ASP A 170 -8.12 -7.50 10.18
C ASP A 170 -9.25 -8.27 10.88
N VAL A 171 -9.26 -9.58 10.67
CA VAL A 171 -10.20 -10.48 11.32
C VAL A 171 -9.45 -11.52 12.13
N LEU A 172 -9.77 -11.58 13.41
CA LEU A 172 -9.32 -12.62 14.32
C LEU A 172 -10.28 -13.80 14.22
N ARG A 173 -9.79 -14.95 13.79
CA ARG A 173 -10.57 -16.17 13.61
C ARG A 173 -10.12 -17.22 14.61
N TYR A 174 -11.09 -17.78 15.34
CA TYR A 174 -10.87 -18.79 16.35
C TYR A 174 -11.09 -20.22 15.80
N PRO A 175 -10.50 -21.26 16.43
CA PRO A 175 -10.63 -22.65 15.98
C PRO A 175 -12.07 -23.20 15.95
N ASP A 176 -12.95 -22.66 16.76
CA ASP A 176 -14.38 -23.01 16.84
C ASP A 176 -15.24 -22.38 15.73
N GLY A 177 -14.61 -21.55 14.87
CA GLY A 177 -15.29 -20.84 13.79
C GLY A 177 -15.80 -19.44 14.16
N HIS A 178 -15.72 -19.04 15.43
CA HIS A 178 -15.99 -17.66 15.82
C HIS A 178 -14.97 -16.72 15.19
N PHE A 179 -15.38 -15.50 14.87
CA PHE A 179 -14.49 -14.46 14.35
C PHE A 179 -14.82 -13.08 14.92
N GLU A 180 -13.83 -12.22 14.97
CA GLU A 180 -13.95 -10.84 15.46
C GLU A 180 -13.16 -9.87 14.55
N LYS A 181 -13.79 -8.79 14.11
CA LYS A 181 -13.12 -7.71 13.36
C LYS A 181 -12.37 -6.81 14.32
N ILE A 182 -11.11 -6.58 14.05
CA ILE A 182 -10.24 -5.64 14.78
C ILE A 182 -10.46 -4.24 14.19
N ARG A 183 -11.46 -3.52 14.72
CA ARG A 183 -11.90 -2.22 14.18
C ARG A 183 -10.94 -1.07 14.52
N VAL A 184 -9.68 -1.25 14.19
CA VAL A 184 -8.65 -0.21 14.28
C VAL A 184 -8.50 0.43 12.90
N ARG A 185 -8.98 1.66 12.74
CA ARG A 185 -8.80 2.41 11.49
C ARG A 185 -7.36 2.85 11.37
N SER A 186 -6.57 2.13 10.60
CA SER A 186 -5.13 2.35 10.41
C SER A 186 -4.70 2.06 8.98
N MET A 187 -3.41 2.22 8.71
CA MET A 187 -2.79 1.86 7.43
C MET A 187 -3.11 0.42 7.01
N VAL A 188 -3.30 -0.50 7.94
CA VAL A 188 -3.69 -1.89 7.66
C VAL A 188 -4.89 -1.96 6.72
N GLY A 189 -5.93 -1.18 6.99
CA GLY A 189 -7.14 -1.13 6.18
C GLY A 189 -7.05 -0.25 4.93
N LEU A 190 -6.02 0.59 4.81
CA LEU A 190 -5.79 1.43 3.63
C LEU A 190 -4.92 0.75 2.56
N ILE A 191 -4.05 -0.18 2.95
CA ILE A 191 -3.13 -0.88 2.05
C ILE A 191 -3.84 -1.60 0.88
N PRO A 192 -5.06 -2.16 1.01
CA PRO A 192 -5.79 -2.68 -0.13
C PRO A 192 -5.93 -1.72 -1.33
N LEU A 193 -5.90 -0.41 -1.12
CA LEU A 193 -5.89 0.60 -2.20
C LEU A 193 -4.62 0.57 -3.05
N TYR A 194 -3.52 -0.04 -2.58
CA TYR A 194 -2.30 -0.16 -3.37
C TYR A 194 -2.43 -1.17 -4.51
N ALA A 195 -3.35 -2.13 -4.39
CA ALA A 195 -3.63 -3.10 -5.43
C ALA A 195 -4.46 -2.45 -6.54
N VAL A 196 -3.81 -1.65 -7.36
CA VAL A 196 -4.41 -0.97 -8.51
C VAL A 196 -3.53 -1.10 -9.74
N GLU A 197 -4.17 -1.43 -10.88
CA GLU A 197 -3.54 -1.41 -12.20
C GLU A 197 -4.54 -0.93 -13.25
N ARG A 198 -4.02 -0.32 -14.30
CA ARG A 198 -4.80 0.19 -15.42
C ARG A 198 -4.29 -0.44 -16.71
N LEU A 199 -5.18 -1.08 -17.46
CA LEU A 199 -4.85 -1.71 -18.74
C LEU A 199 -5.70 -1.05 -19.85
N GLU A 200 -5.03 -0.44 -20.80
CA GLU A 200 -5.66 0.09 -22.01
C GLU A 200 -6.07 -1.08 -22.93
N THR A 201 -7.32 -1.12 -23.37
CA THR A 201 -7.82 -2.23 -24.19
C THR A 201 -7.08 -2.35 -25.53
N ASP A 202 -6.62 -1.23 -26.10
CA ASP A 202 -5.82 -1.25 -27.33
C ASP A 202 -4.43 -1.86 -27.09
N TRP A 203 -3.82 -1.60 -25.95
CA TRP A 203 -2.53 -2.20 -25.58
C TRP A 203 -2.66 -3.72 -25.39
N LEU A 204 -3.79 -4.20 -24.86
CA LEU A 204 -4.07 -5.61 -24.65
C LEU A 204 -4.15 -6.42 -25.95
N LYS A 205 -4.40 -5.78 -27.09
CA LYS A 205 -4.43 -6.46 -28.41
C LYS A 205 -3.09 -7.12 -28.77
N GLN A 206 -1.98 -6.71 -28.14
CA GLN A 206 -0.67 -7.30 -28.33
C GLN A 206 -0.52 -8.66 -27.62
N PHE A 207 -1.45 -9.03 -26.73
CA PHE A 207 -1.37 -10.22 -25.86
C PHE A 207 -2.63 -11.08 -26.04
N PRO A 208 -2.73 -11.85 -27.14
CA PRO A 208 -3.96 -12.58 -27.49
C PRO A 208 -4.32 -13.69 -26.50
N GLU A 209 -3.35 -14.41 -25.94
CA GLU A 209 -3.59 -15.49 -24.98
C GLU A 209 -4.08 -14.92 -23.64
N PHE A 210 -3.40 -13.90 -23.13
CA PHE A 210 -3.82 -13.20 -21.93
C PHE A 210 -5.21 -12.58 -22.09
N SER A 211 -5.45 -11.88 -23.21
CA SER A 211 -6.73 -11.23 -23.49
C SER A 211 -7.88 -12.23 -23.63
N SER A 212 -7.61 -13.41 -24.21
CA SER A 212 -8.61 -14.50 -24.29
C SER A 212 -9.04 -14.96 -22.89
N THR A 213 -8.06 -15.20 -22.00
CA THR A 213 -8.34 -15.63 -20.63
C THR A 213 -9.06 -14.51 -19.83
N LEU A 214 -8.59 -13.28 -19.93
CA LEU A 214 -9.24 -12.12 -19.28
C LEU A 214 -10.71 -12.01 -19.70
N ASN A 215 -11.00 -12.07 -21.01
CA ASN A 215 -12.36 -12.02 -21.51
C ASN A 215 -13.19 -13.23 -21.07
N TRP A 216 -12.59 -14.42 -20.99
CA TRP A 216 -13.28 -15.58 -20.46
C TRP A 216 -13.73 -15.37 -19.00
N PHE A 217 -12.85 -14.86 -18.13
CA PHE A 217 -13.20 -14.54 -16.75
C PHE A 217 -14.29 -13.48 -16.68
N MET A 218 -14.16 -12.40 -17.45
CA MET A 218 -15.16 -11.32 -17.52
C MET A 218 -16.55 -11.80 -17.93
N ASN A 219 -16.65 -12.86 -18.72
CA ASN A 219 -17.90 -13.38 -19.24
C ASN A 219 -18.47 -14.57 -18.46
N ASN A 220 -17.60 -15.35 -17.79
CA ASN A 220 -18.00 -16.64 -17.20
C ASN A 220 -17.80 -16.71 -15.68
N ARG A 221 -17.07 -15.77 -15.09
CA ARG A 221 -16.80 -15.72 -13.65
C ARG A 221 -17.08 -14.32 -13.12
N THR A 222 -18.24 -13.78 -13.52
CA THR A 222 -18.70 -12.43 -13.13
C THR A 222 -18.74 -12.26 -11.62
N GLU A 223 -19.12 -13.32 -10.89
CA GLU A 223 -19.13 -13.32 -9.43
C GLU A 223 -17.77 -13.04 -8.77
N LEU A 224 -16.68 -13.31 -9.48
CA LEU A 224 -15.31 -13.04 -9.00
C LEU A 224 -14.80 -11.68 -9.46
N VAL A 225 -15.15 -11.25 -10.69
CA VAL A 225 -14.52 -10.10 -11.34
C VAL A 225 -15.29 -8.79 -11.21
N ASP A 226 -16.62 -8.82 -11.04
CA ASP A 226 -17.48 -7.62 -11.06
C ASP A 226 -17.11 -6.57 -9.99
N ARG A 227 -16.46 -6.99 -8.91
CA ARG A 227 -16.04 -6.09 -7.84
C ARG A 227 -14.56 -5.75 -7.84
N CYS A 228 -13.77 -6.32 -8.75
CA CYS A 228 -12.34 -6.07 -8.79
C CYS A 228 -11.81 -5.71 -10.19
N ILE A 229 -12.69 -5.66 -11.21
CA ILE A 229 -12.36 -5.18 -12.54
C ILE A 229 -13.51 -4.31 -13.06
N SER A 230 -13.21 -3.07 -13.42
CA SER A 230 -14.17 -2.14 -14.00
C SER A 230 -13.76 -1.73 -15.40
N ARG A 231 -14.71 -1.74 -16.34
CA ARG A 231 -14.53 -1.15 -17.67
C ARG A 231 -14.91 0.33 -17.61
N ILE A 232 -13.95 1.18 -17.94
CA ILE A 232 -14.13 2.63 -17.92
C ILE A 232 -13.92 3.17 -19.31
N LYS A 233 -14.91 3.90 -19.83
CA LYS A 233 -14.82 4.61 -21.11
C LYS A 233 -14.27 6.00 -20.86
N THR A 234 -13.17 6.32 -21.52
CA THR A 234 -12.58 7.65 -21.51
C THR A 234 -12.59 8.23 -22.94
N PRO A 235 -12.41 9.55 -23.12
CA PRO A 235 -12.27 10.14 -24.44
C PRO A 235 -11.15 9.51 -25.28
N GLU A 236 -10.14 8.95 -24.63
CA GLU A 236 -8.96 8.34 -25.24
C GLU A 236 -9.16 6.85 -25.59
N GLY A 237 -10.28 6.25 -25.17
CA GLY A 237 -10.58 4.85 -25.40
C GLY A 237 -11.16 4.13 -24.18
N GLU A 238 -11.22 2.81 -24.25
CA GLU A 238 -11.66 1.98 -23.13
C GLU A 238 -10.48 1.49 -22.31
N THR A 239 -10.59 1.58 -21.00
CA THR A 239 -9.60 1.17 -20.03
C THR A 239 -10.21 0.17 -19.04
N LEU A 240 -9.44 -0.84 -18.65
CA LEU A 240 -9.75 -1.71 -17.53
C LEU A 240 -9.05 -1.19 -16.28
N ALA A 241 -9.82 -0.81 -15.28
CA ALA A 241 -9.30 -0.56 -13.94
C ALA A 241 -9.40 -1.86 -13.13
N MET A 242 -8.26 -2.33 -12.67
CA MET A 242 -8.15 -3.49 -11.79
C MET A 242 -7.83 -2.98 -10.39
N THR A 243 -8.74 -3.18 -9.45
CA THR A 243 -8.57 -2.76 -8.05
C THR A 243 -9.35 -3.71 -7.13
N ILE A 244 -8.80 -4.01 -5.96
CA ILE A 244 -9.48 -4.84 -4.96
C ILE A 244 -10.81 -4.21 -4.53
N VAL A 245 -10.89 -2.89 -4.47
CA VAL A 245 -12.08 -2.15 -4.05
C VAL A 245 -13.04 -1.92 -5.23
N ASP A 246 -14.32 -2.09 -5.02
CA ASP A 246 -15.33 -1.63 -5.98
C ASP A 246 -15.55 -0.11 -5.87
N ARG A 247 -16.35 0.46 -6.79
CA ARG A 247 -16.57 1.90 -6.83
C ARG A 247 -17.12 2.47 -5.52
N ASN A 248 -18.11 1.80 -4.92
CA ASN A 248 -18.72 2.26 -3.67
C ASN A 248 -17.71 2.21 -2.52
N GLN A 249 -16.98 1.11 -2.40
CA GLN A 249 -15.92 0.97 -1.41
C GLN A 249 -14.84 2.05 -1.60
N LEU A 250 -14.45 2.33 -2.85
CA LEU A 250 -13.46 3.36 -3.17
C LEU A 250 -13.95 4.74 -2.74
N GLU A 251 -15.18 5.11 -3.07
CA GLU A 251 -15.77 6.41 -2.67
C GLU A 251 -15.75 6.59 -1.14
N ARG A 252 -16.10 5.56 -0.39
CA ARG A 252 -16.07 5.59 1.07
C ARG A 252 -14.65 5.67 1.64
N MET A 253 -13.70 4.93 1.07
CA MET A 253 -12.31 4.97 1.51
C MET A 253 -11.64 6.32 1.19
N LEU A 254 -11.97 6.93 0.06
CA LEU A 254 -11.46 8.25 -0.29
C LEU A 254 -11.95 9.35 0.69
N GLN A 255 -13.17 9.22 1.24
CA GLN A 255 -13.65 10.14 2.27
C GLN A 255 -12.75 10.13 3.50
N TRP A 256 -12.31 8.95 3.95
CA TRP A 256 -11.36 8.83 5.08
C TRP A 256 -10.03 9.55 4.81
N LEU A 257 -9.55 9.51 3.56
CA LEU A 257 -8.29 10.18 3.17
C LEU A 257 -8.41 11.71 3.13
N CYS A 258 -9.61 12.26 3.00
CA CYS A 258 -9.88 13.70 2.98
C CYS A 258 -10.22 14.27 4.35
N ASP A 259 -10.50 13.43 5.35
CA ASP A 259 -10.97 13.88 6.66
C ASP A 259 -9.81 14.16 7.61
N LYS A 260 -9.78 15.41 8.16
CA LYS A 260 -8.75 15.85 9.11
C LYS A 260 -8.86 15.20 10.48
N ASP A 261 -10.06 14.76 10.87
CA ASP A 261 -10.27 14.02 12.10
C ASP A 261 -9.94 12.54 11.97
N GLU A 262 -9.64 12.10 10.74
CA GLU A 262 -9.22 10.76 10.41
C GLU A 262 -7.76 10.74 9.95
N PHE A 263 -7.53 10.54 8.64
CA PHE A 263 -6.18 10.32 8.14
C PHE A 263 -5.47 11.55 7.58
N LEU A 264 -6.17 12.66 7.29
CA LEU A 264 -5.56 13.85 6.70
C LEU A 264 -4.90 14.73 7.76
N SER A 265 -3.60 14.63 7.94
CA SER A 265 -2.79 15.56 8.72
C SER A 265 -2.35 16.76 7.89
N ASP A 266 -1.98 17.88 8.52
CA ASP A 266 -1.35 19.01 7.83
C ASP A 266 0.03 18.67 7.22
N PHE A 267 0.60 17.51 7.57
CA PHE A 267 1.91 17.03 7.13
C PHE A 267 1.85 15.73 6.31
N GLY A 268 0.67 15.23 5.98
CA GLY A 268 0.49 14.04 5.12
C GLY A 268 -0.51 13.04 5.67
N LEU A 269 -0.31 11.76 5.34
CA LEU A 269 -1.19 10.65 5.67
C LEU A 269 -0.81 10.05 7.03
N ARG A 270 -1.70 10.13 8.01
CA ARG A 270 -1.52 9.47 9.32
C ARG A 270 -1.55 7.94 9.17
N SER A 271 -0.73 7.25 9.90
CA SER A 271 -0.70 5.78 9.94
C SER A 271 -1.87 5.16 10.71
N LEU A 272 -2.50 5.92 11.60
CA LEU A 272 -3.71 5.56 12.33
C LEU A 272 -4.64 6.77 12.41
N SER A 273 -5.95 6.52 12.33
CA SER A 273 -6.96 7.57 12.40
C SER A 273 -6.88 8.36 13.69
N ARG A 274 -6.96 9.70 13.59
CA ARG A 274 -6.98 10.61 14.73
C ARG A 274 -8.21 10.40 15.62
N ALA A 275 -9.30 9.86 15.09
CA ALA A 275 -10.50 9.54 15.86
C ALA A 275 -10.22 8.58 17.04
N HIS A 276 -9.17 7.78 16.95
CA HIS A 276 -8.73 6.90 18.05
C HIS A 276 -8.08 7.65 19.23
N LEU A 277 -7.93 8.96 19.16
CA LEU A 277 -7.58 9.79 20.33
C LEU A 277 -8.73 9.83 21.36
N GLU A 278 -9.95 10.01 20.88
CA GLU A 278 -11.15 10.09 21.73
C GLU A 278 -11.84 8.73 21.86
N HIS A 279 -11.68 7.86 20.89
CA HIS A 279 -12.32 6.55 20.79
C HIS A 279 -11.30 5.44 20.56
N PRO A 280 -10.41 5.14 21.54
CA PRO A 280 -9.45 4.04 21.41
C PRO A 280 -10.19 2.71 21.28
N PHE A 281 -9.64 1.81 20.46
CA PHE A 281 -10.18 0.47 20.31
C PHE A 281 -9.71 -0.45 21.42
N ARG A 282 -10.63 -1.25 21.97
CA ARG A 282 -10.35 -2.18 23.07
C ARG A 282 -10.77 -3.60 22.73
N LEU A 283 -9.90 -4.55 23.10
CA LEU A 283 -10.19 -5.98 23.03
C LEU A 283 -9.63 -6.67 24.28
N GLY A 284 -10.49 -7.17 25.13
CA GLY A 284 -10.10 -7.68 26.44
C GLY A 284 -9.45 -6.58 27.29
N ASN A 285 -8.21 -6.83 27.72
CA ASN A 285 -7.44 -5.87 28.52
C ASN A 285 -6.50 -4.99 27.65
N ASN A 286 -6.46 -5.20 26.34
CA ASN A 286 -5.59 -4.46 25.44
C ASN A 286 -6.32 -3.27 24.82
N GLU A 287 -5.59 -2.19 24.62
CA GLU A 287 -6.09 -0.96 24.01
C GLU A 287 -5.12 -0.46 22.95
N VAL A 288 -5.66 0.12 21.88
CA VAL A 288 -4.91 0.88 20.90
C VAL A 288 -5.57 2.23 20.69
N GLY A 289 -4.81 3.30 20.84
CA GLY A 289 -5.22 4.68 20.66
C GLY A 289 -4.29 5.43 19.72
N TYR A 290 -4.63 6.69 19.42
CA TYR A 290 -3.82 7.56 18.59
C TYR A 290 -2.62 8.11 19.36
N GLU A 291 -1.42 7.81 18.88
CA GLU A 291 -0.14 8.24 19.43
C GLU A 291 0.68 8.89 18.31
N PRO A 292 0.58 10.21 18.07
CA PRO A 292 1.18 10.86 16.90
C PRO A 292 2.71 11.02 16.95
N GLY A 293 3.33 10.74 18.09
CA GLY A 293 4.76 10.83 18.35
C GLY A 293 5.46 9.47 18.39
N GLU A 294 6.54 9.36 19.15
CA GLU A 294 7.16 8.07 19.48
C GLU A 294 6.24 7.27 20.40
N ALA A 295 6.29 5.93 20.27
CA ALA A 295 5.41 5.07 21.06
C ALA A 295 5.74 5.06 22.55
N ASP A 296 4.73 5.28 23.40
CA ASP A 296 4.82 5.07 24.83
C ASP A 296 4.73 3.58 25.19
N CYS A 297 3.92 2.82 24.42
CA CYS A 297 3.78 1.38 24.57
C CYS A 297 4.52 0.66 23.43
N LYS A 298 5.42 -0.27 23.80
CA LYS A 298 6.26 -0.99 22.85
C LYS A 298 5.82 -2.45 22.77
N ILE A 299 4.96 -2.76 21.82
CA ILE A 299 4.56 -4.15 21.52
C ILE A 299 5.63 -4.79 20.64
N LYS A 300 6.05 -4.09 19.57
CA LYS A 300 7.11 -4.52 18.66
C LYS A 300 7.84 -3.29 18.12
N GLY A 301 9.15 -3.47 17.85
CA GLY A 301 10.03 -2.38 17.44
C GLY A 301 10.61 -1.64 18.63
N GLY A 302 11.48 -0.65 18.38
CA GLY A 302 12.09 0.22 19.38
C GLY A 302 11.18 1.37 19.77
N ASN A 303 11.56 2.57 19.34
CA ASN A 303 10.74 3.79 19.43
C ASN A 303 9.89 4.02 18.18
N SER A 304 10.00 3.20 17.15
CA SER A 304 9.15 3.25 15.96
C SER A 304 7.68 3.06 16.31
N ASN A 305 6.83 3.82 15.64
CA ASN A 305 5.41 3.85 15.96
C ASN A 305 4.56 4.04 14.70
N TRP A 306 3.53 3.19 14.54
CA TRP A 306 2.53 3.29 13.46
C TRP A 306 1.12 3.63 13.99
N ARG A 307 1.02 4.23 15.18
CA ARG A 307 -0.25 4.65 15.80
C ARG A 307 -0.56 6.12 15.59
N GLY A 308 -0.16 6.71 14.46
CA GLY A 308 -0.49 8.09 14.13
C GLY A 308 0.57 8.88 13.38
N PRO A 309 1.87 8.58 13.54
CA PRO A 309 2.93 9.26 12.78
C PRO A 309 2.77 9.12 11.27
N ILE A 310 3.46 9.98 10.55
CA ILE A 310 3.50 10.00 9.09
C ILE A 310 4.74 9.27 8.62
N TRP A 311 4.53 8.30 7.73
CA TRP A 311 5.57 7.49 7.15
C TRP A 311 5.64 7.68 5.64
N PHE A 312 6.78 8.10 5.13
CA PHE A 312 6.98 8.37 3.71
C PHE A 312 6.73 7.16 2.80
N PRO A 313 7.21 5.93 3.10
CA PRO A 313 7.04 4.81 2.18
C PRO A 313 5.58 4.48 1.90
N THR A 314 4.73 4.41 2.92
CA THR A 314 3.30 4.11 2.76
C THR A 314 2.54 5.28 2.16
N ALA A 315 2.83 6.52 2.60
CA ALA A 315 2.20 7.70 2.04
C ALA A 315 2.55 7.89 0.55
N PHE A 316 3.80 7.62 0.16
CA PHE A 316 4.23 7.66 -1.24
C PHE A 316 3.50 6.62 -2.10
N LEU A 317 3.39 5.39 -1.63
CA LEU A 317 2.64 4.33 -2.34
C LEU A 317 1.15 4.66 -2.44
N MET A 318 0.56 5.31 -1.43
CA MET A 318 -0.81 5.80 -1.50
C MET A 318 -0.98 6.84 -2.60
N ILE A 319 -0.11 7.84 -2.66
CA ILE A 319 -0.12 8.87 -3.71
C ILE A 319 0.00 8.24 -5.11
N GLU A 320 0.92 7.28 -5.29
CA GLU A 320 1.08 6.56 -6.56
C GLU A 320 -0.19 5.77 -6.95
N SER A 321 -0.83 5.15 -5.97
CA SER A 321 -2.07 4.39 -6.19
C SER A 321 -3.23 5.31 -6.56
N LEU A 322 -3.37 6.43 -5.86
CA LEU A 322 -4.37 7.47 -6.19
C LEU A 322 -4.16 8.03 -7.60
N ARG A 323 -2.90 8.26 -8.02
CA ARG A 323 -2.59 8.68 -9.40
C ARG A 323 -3.02 7.66 -10.46
N LYS A 324 -2.81 6.37 -10.19
CA LYS A 324 -3.29 5.31 -11.09
C LYS A 324 -4.82 5.27 -11.14
N LEU A 325 -5.49 5.39 -10.00
CA LEU A 325 -6.95 5.47 -9.91
C LEU A 325 -7.49 6.70 -10.63
N ALA A 326 -6.88 7.87 -10.44
CA ALA A 326 -7.25 9.10 -11.12
C ALA A 326 -7.15 8.95 -12.66
N LYS A 327 -6.06 8.37 -13.15
CA LYS A 327 -5.89 8.07 -14.59
C LYS A 327 -6.91 7.08 -15.12
N ALA A 328 -7.43 6.16 -14.28
CA ALA A 328 -8.43 5.19 -14.69
C ALA A 328 -9.84 5.79 -14.70
N HIS A 329 -10.21 6.54 -13.67
CA HIS A 329 -11.56 7.06 -13.47
C HIS A 329 -11.76 8.47 -14.04
N GLY A 330 -10.67 9.21 -14.30
CA GLY A 330 -10.77 10.64 -14.69
C GLY A 330 -11.48 11.45 -13.60
N ASN A 331 -12.29 12.43 -14.02
CA ASN A 331 -13.07 13.27 -13.12
C ASN A 331 -14.47 12.70 -12.80
N ASP A 332 -14.79 11.48 -13.25
CA ASP A 332 -16.10 10.87 -13.06
C ASP A 332 -16.34 10.36 -11.63
N LEU A 333 -15.26 10.26 -10.86
CA LEU A 333 -15.31 9.87 -9.46
C LEU A 333 -14.82 11.01 -8.57
N THR A 334 -15.75 11.56 -7.81
CA THR A 334 -15.50 12.63 -6.84
C THR A 334 -16.09 12.26 -5.49
N VAL A 335 -15.50 12.78 -4.43
CA VAL A 335 -16.04 12.65 -3.08
C VAL A 335 -16.19 14.02 -2.46
N THR A 336 -17.18 14.17 -1.58
CA THR A 336 -17.40 15.40 -0.83
C THR A 336 -17.02 15.15 0.64
N ASP A 337 -16.13 15.98 1.17
CA ASP A 337 -15.75 15.89 2.57
C ASP A 337 -16.83 16.48 3.49
N LYS A 338 -16.64 16.37 4.80
CA LYS A 338 -17.58 16.88 5.81
C LYS A 338 -17.77 18.40 5.79
N ASP A 339 -16.81 19.13 5.24
CA ASP A 339 -16.86 20.60 5.09
C ASP A 339 -17.56 21.03 3.80
N GLY A 340 -18.04 20.08 2.99
CA GLY A 340 -18.74 20.31 1.73
C GLY A 340 -17.83 20.56 0.53
N LYS A 341 -16.50 20.40 0.68
CA LYS A 341 -15.56 20.51 -0.43
C LYS A 341 -15.57 19.22 -1.25
N THR A 342 -15.71 19.35 -2.56
CA THR A 342 -15.63 18.24 -3.50
C THR A 342 -14.18 18.04 -3.96
N TRP A 343 -13.74 16.79 -3.95
CA TRP A 343 -12.40 16.36 -4.32
C TRP A 343 -12.47 15.36 -5.48
N THR A 344 -11.62 15.54 -6.49
CA THR A 344 -11.27 14.47 -7.42
C THR A 344 -10.20 13.57 -6.79
N ILE A 345 -9.99 12.36 -7.35
CA ILE A 345 -8.91 11.48 -6.87
C ILE A 345 -7.53 12.16 -7.06
N GLU A 346 -7.36 12.92 -8.14
CA GLU A 346 -6.12 13.68 -8.40
C GLU A 346 -5.89 14.77 -7.35
N ASP A 347 -6.96 15.48 -6.93
CA ASP A 347 -6.86 16.50 -5.87
C ASP A 347 -6.41 15.88 -4.55
N ILE A 348 -6.95 14.69 -4.20
CA ILE A 348 -6.55 13.98 -2.99
C ILE A 348 -5.06 13.60 -3.05
N ALA A 349 -4.63 13.03 -4.17
CA ALA A 349 -3.22 12.68 -4.36
C ALA A 349 -2.29 13.89 -4.25
N ARG A 350 -2.68 15.00 -4.87
CA ARG A 350 -1.95 16.27 -4.85
C ARG A 350 -1.87 16.86 -3.46
N GLU A 351 -2.96 16.84 -2.72
CA GLU A 351 -3.02 17.35 -1.35
C GLU A 351 -2.06 16.57 -0.43
N HIS A 352 -2.10 15.24 -0.47
CA HIS A 352 -1.16 14.42 0.31
C HIS A 352 0.30 14.65 -0.10
N ALA A 353 0.60 14.78 -1.39
CA ALA A 353 1.94 15.08 -1.88
C ALA A 353 2.44 16.43 -1.38
N ASN A 354 1.61 17.48 -1.48
CA ASN A 354 1.96 18.84 -1.03
C ASN A 354 2.22 18.88 0.49
N ARG A 355 1.42 18.16 1.28
CA ARG A 355 1.60 18.09 2.74
C ARG A 355 2.89 17.36 3.14
N LEU A 356 3.26 16.28 2.45
CA LEU A 356 4.56 15.63 2.65
C LEU A 356 5.74 16.54 2.27
N ILE A 357 5.62 17.30 1.18
CA ILE A 357 6.63 18.28 0.77
C ILE A 357 6.74 19.42 1.80
N ALA A 358 5.61 19.84 2.38
CA ALA A 358 5.58 20.91 3.38
C ALA A 358 6.39 20.60 4.63
N VAL A 359 6.59 19.33 4.99
CA VAL A 359 7.47 18.92 6.10
C VAL A 359 8.88 19.50 5.93
N PHE A 360 9.38 19.58 4.69
CA PHE A 360 10.74 20.02 4.34
C PHE A 360 10.82 21.46 3.85
N THR A 361 9.69 22.11 3.62
CA THR A 361 9.69 23.50 3.14
C THR A 361 9.59 24.48 4.29
N ARG A 362 10.08 25.72 4.09
CA ARG A 362 9.96 26.78 5.08
C ARG A 362 8.54 27.31 5.07
N ASP A 363 7.96 27.48 6.24
CA ASP A 363 6.68 28.15 6.46
C ASP A 363 6.82 29.69 6.34
N ALA A 364 5.74 30.41 6.64
CA ALA A 364 5.70 31.87 6.58
C ALA A 364 6.70 32.55 7.54
N ASP A 365 7.05 31.88 8.63
CA ASP A 365 8.02 32.37 9.64
C ASP A 365 9.45 31.93 9.31
N GLY A 366 9.65 31.27 8.17
CA GLY A 366 10.94 30.79 7.70
C GLY A 366 11.41 29.51 8.41
N ARG A 367 10.54 28.82 9.13
CA ARG A 367 10.83 27.59 9.88
C ARG A 367 10.47 26.35 9.07
N ARG A 368 11.16 25.24 9.32
CA ARG A 368 10.84 23.91 8.75
C ARG A 368 10.17 23.04 9.81
N PRO A 369 9.02 22.42 9.52
CA PRO A 369 8.37 21.52 10.45
C PRO A 369 9.26 20.39 10.95
N GLU A 370 10.06 19.77 10.08
CA GLU A 370 10.96 18.66 10.44
C GLU A 370 11.91 18.96 11.61
N TYR A 371 12.33 20.20 11.74
CA TYR A 371 13.26 20.62 12.80
C TYR A 371 12.59 20.92 14.14
N GLY A 372 11.25 21.04 14.15
CA GLY A 372 10.51 21.37 15.36
C GLY A 372 11.07 22.59 16.09
N ASN A 373 11.33 22.44 17.38
CA ASN A 373 11.84 23.50 18.26
C ASN A 373 13.36 23.55 18.37
N ILE A 374 14.09 22.88 17.48
CA ILE A 374 15.56 22.91 17.52
C ILE A 374 16.05 24.20 16.85
N GLU A 375 16.19 25.28 17.60
CA GLU A 375 16.55 26.62 17.10
C GLU A 375 17.82 26.61 16.24
N LYS A 376 18.81 25.79 16.60
CA LYS A 376 20.04 25.66 15.83
C LYS A 376 19.76 25.24 14.38
N PHE A 377 18.86 24.28 14.16
CA PHE A 377 18.50 23.82 12.83
C PHE A 377 17.60 24.81 12.08
N GLN A 378 16.88 25.66 12.82
CA GLN A 378 16.02 26.65 12.21
C GLN A 378 16.79 27.90 11.74
N THR A 379 17.78 28.37 12.51
CA THR A 379 18.33 29.72 12.36
C THR A 379 19.83 29.78 12.05
N ASP A 380 20.63 28.81 12.53
CA ASP A 380 22.08 28.83 12.34
C ASP A 380 22.43 28.67 10.86
N PRO A 381 23.20 29.61 10.26
CA PRO A 381 23.54 29.59 8.84
C PRO A 381 24.35 28.37 8.40
N HIS A 382 25.00 27.66 9.32
CA HIS A 382 25.74 26.43 9.03
C HIS A 382 24.87 25.17 9.08
N TRP A 383 23.69 25.22 9.71
CA TRP A 383 22.82 24.07 9.93
C TRP A 383 21.48 24.15 9.21
N ARG A 384 20.89 25.33 9.11
CA ARG A 384 19.51 25.54 8.64
C ARG A 384 19.19 25.04 7.24
N ASP A 385 20.20 24.77 6.42
CA ASP A 385 20.05 24.30 5.04
C ASP A 385 20.54 22.83 4.87
N TYR A 386 20.96 22.18 5.92
CA TYR A 386 21.27 20.75 5.94
C TYR A 386 20.04 19.94 6.35
N LEU A 387 19.26 19.50 5.34
CA LEU A 387 18.07 18.69 5.58
C LEU A 387 18.42 17.32 6.17
N THR A 388 17.68 16.90 7.18
CA THR A 388 17.75 15.57 7.74
C THR A 388 16.54 14.76 7.29
N PHE A 389 16.77 13.51 6.85
CA PHE A 389 15.71 12.63 6.37
C PHE A 389 15.32 11.67 7.48
N HIS A 390 14.49 12.16 8.41
CA HIS A 390 14.03 11.38 9.55
C HIS A 390 13.29 10.11 9.13
N GLU A 391 13.28 9.12 10.00
CA GLU A 391 12.66 7.83 9.78
C GLU A 391 11.15 7.95 9.58
N TYR A 392 10.49 8.77 10.42
CA TYR A 392 9.08 9.14 10.35
C TYR A 392 8.86 10.53 10.97
N PHE A 393 7.63 11.01 10.96
CA PHE A 393 7.31 12.37 11.38
C PHE A 393 6.10 12.38 12.29
N HIS A 394 6.11 13.28 13.26
CA HIS A 394 4.99 13.44 14.18
C HIS A 394 3.69 13.79 13.45
N GLY A 395 2.63 13.05 13.74
CA GLY A 395 1.36 13.12 13.00
C GLY A 395 0.68 14.48 12.99
N ASP A 396 0.88 15.31 14.01
CA ASP A 396 0.20 16.60 14.16
C ASP A 396 1.13 17.83 14.03
N THR A 397 2.45 17.65 14.13
CA THR A 397 3.41 18.77 14.10
C THR A 397 4.43 18.69 12.96
N GLY A 398 4.55 17.53 12.30
CA GLY A 398 5.51 17.31 11.23
C GLY A 398 6.98 17.23 11.70
N VAL A 399 7.24 17.20 13.01
CA VAL A 399 8.59 17.09 13.58
C VAL A 399 9.18 15.73 13.24
N GLY A 400 10.43 15.72 12.81
CA GLY A 400 11.17 14.49 12.52
C GLY A 400 11.41 13.64 13.77
N LEU A 401 11.18 12.33 13.65
CA LEU A 401 11.27 11.34 14.72
C LEU A 401 12.07 10.11 14.27
N GLY A 402 12.38 9.24 15.22
CA GLY A 402 13.17 8.04 14.99
C GLY A 402 14.61 8.35 14.58
N ALA A 403 15.19 7.52 13.72
CA ALA A 403 16.50 7.78 13.16
C ALA A 403 16.53 9.06 12.35
N SER A 404 17.51 9.94 12.64
CA SER A 404 17.58 11.27 12.02
C SER A 404 18.00 11.28 10.55
N HIS A 405 18.32 10.12 9.99
CA HIS A 405 18.80 10.04 8.60
C HIS A 405 18.46 8.70 7.93
N GLN A 406 17.20 8.52 7.57
CA GLN A 406 16.71 7.36 6.83
C GLN A 406 16.40 7.75 5.37
N THR A 407 17.44 8.01 4.60
CA THR A 407 17.34 8.42 3.18
C THR A 407 16.74 7.37 2.27
N GLY A 408 16.71 6.10 2.70
CA GLY A 408 16.15 5.01 1.90
C GLY A 408 14.71 5.24 1.46
N TRP A 409 13.86 5.74 2.34
CA TRP A 409 12.47 6.04 2.00
C TRP A 409 12.09 7.52 2.13
N THR A 410 12.62 8.24 3.10
CA THR A 410 12.27 9.67 3.27
C THR A 410 12.83 10.53 2.14
N GLY A 411 13.92 10.10 1.50
CA GLY A 411 14.45 10.71 0.28
C GLY A 411 13.48 10.68 -0.92
N LEU A 412 12.40 9.90 -0.85
CA LEU A 412 11.30 9.93 -1.85
C LEU A 412 10.64 11.30 -1.97
N VAL A 413 10.84 12.21 -1.00
CA VAL A 413 10.38 13.61 -1.11
C VAL A 413 10.95 14.29 -2.36
N ALA A 414 12.16 13.93 -2.79
CA ALA A 414 12.75 14.48 -4.02
C ALA A 414 11.93 14.10 -5.26
N SER A 415 11.45 12.85 -5.35
CA SER A 415 10.53 12.41 -6.40
C SER A 415 9.20 13.15 -6.33
N LEU A 416 8.65 13.37 -5.14
CA LEU A 416 7.41 14.13 -4.99
C LEU A 416 7.57 15.57 -5.49
N ILE A 417 8.68 16.23 -5.15
CA ILE A 417 8.96 17.60 -5.60
C ILE A 417 9.09 17.65 -7.13
N ASP A 418 9.81 16.71 -7.71
CA ASP A 418 10.00 16.63 -9.17
C ASP A 418 8.66 16.40 -9.89
N GLU A 419 7.83 15.48 -9.38
CA GLU A 419 6.58 15.08 -10.01
C GLU A 419 5.41 16.06 -9.81
N TRP A 420 5.38 16.82 -8.71
CA TRP A 420 4.21 17.62 -8.32
C TRP A 420 4.45 19.15 -8.34
N ARG A 421 5.70 19.61 -8.30
CA ARG A 421 6.02 21.04 -8.42
C ARG A 421 6.12 21.55 -9.87
N SER A 422 6.25 20.68 -10.82
CA SER A 422 6.53 21.05 -12.23
C SER A 422 5.29 21.41 -13.03
N HIS A 423 4.13 21.55 -12.40
CA HIS A 423 2.88 21.81 -13.14
C HIS A 423 2.00 22.85 -12.48
#